data_1431baad3c63398c9ec7f0caf8bd99e5
#
_entry.id   1431baad3c63398c9ec7f0caf8bd99e5
#
_cell.length_a   1.000
_cell.length_b   1.000
_cell.length_c   1.000
_cell.angle_alpha   90.00
_cell.angle_beta   90.00
_cell.angle_gamma   90.00
#
_symmetry.space_group_name_H-M   'P 1'
#
loop_
_entity.id
_entity.type
_entity.pdbx_description
1 polymer ?
#
loop_
_entity_poly.entity_id
_entity_poly.type
_entity_poly.pdbx_seq_one_letter_code
_entity_poly.pdbx_strand_id
1 'polypeptide(L)' 'MKTVEEDNNIILYNDNNERIGEMTFMTMGNNIVITHTGVAIEYRGQGLAQLLLKAGIEKARKEDLKLQATCPYAAKYFR' A
#
# COMPACT_ATOMS: atom_id res chain seq x y z
N MET A 1 8.38 12.50 1.54
CA MET A 1 8.19 11.06 1.40
C MET A 1 7.53 10.75 0.06
N LYS A 2 7.86 9.62 -0.51
CA LYS A 2 7.30 9.24 -1.79
C LYS A 2 6.99 7.75 -1.83
N THR A 3 6.01 7.38 -2.66
CA THR A 3 5.70 5.97 -2.92
C THR A 3 6.14 5.63 -4.33
N VAL A 4 6.69 4.42 -4.49
CA VAL A 4 7.13 3.92 -5.79
C VAL A 4 6.49 2.56 -6.00
N GLU A 5 5.84 2.39 -7.14
CA GLU A 5 5.24 1.11 -7.50
C GLU A 5 6.31 0.24 -8.15
N GLU A 6 6.45 -0.99 -7.63
CA GLU A 6 7.29 -2.01 -8.25
C GLU A 6 6.39 -3.23 -8.43
N ASP A 7 6.75 -4.14 -9.26
CA ASP A 7 5.96 -5.34 -9.65
C ASP A 7 4.65 -5.56 -8.84
N ASN A 8 4.74 -6.22 -7.69
CA ASN A 8 3.58 -6.48 -6.84
C ASN A 8 3.69 -5.76 -5.50
N ASN A 9 4.44 -4.65 -5.46
CA ASN A 9 4.68 -3.90 -4.24
C ASN A 9 4.57 -2.41 -4.49
N ILE A 10 4.16 -1.69 -3.44
CA ILE A 10 4.30 -0.24 -3.39
C ILE A 10 5.24 0.03 -2.23
N ILE A 11 6.34 0.73 -2.49
CA ILE A 11 7.38 1.00 -1.51
C ILE A 11 7.30 2.45 -1.07
N LEU A 12 7.42 2.68 0.23
CA LEU A 12 7.45 4.02 0.80
C LEU A 12 8.89 4.37 1.13
N TYR A 13 9.35 5.50 0.60
CA TYR A 13 10.69 6.05 0.85
C TYR A 13 10.58 7.36 1.63
N ASN A 14 11.51 7.58 2.55
CA ASN A 14 11.62 8.86 3.23
C ASN A 14 12.39 9.87 2.37
N ASP A 15 12.62 11.07 2.91
CA ASP A 15 13.28 12.13 2.14
C ASP A 15 14.76 11.84 1.87
N ASN A 16 15.34 10.87 2.56
CA ASN A 16 16.71 10.42 2.34
C ASN A 16 16.79 9.21 1.40
N ASN A 17 15.68 8.88 0.74
CA ASN A 17 15.57 7.72 -0.16
C ASN A 17 15.78 6.39 0.56
N GLU A 18 15.48 6.34 1.85
CA GLU A 18 15.51 5.09 2.61
C GLU A 18 14.15 4.42 2.55
N ARG A 19 14.16 3.11 2.36
CA ARG A 19 12.92 2.33 2.34
C ARG A 19 12.41 2.17 3.77
N ILE A 20 11.24 2.72 4.03
CA ILE A 20 10.67 2.72 5.39
C ILE A 20 9.33 2.01 5.47
N GLY A 21 8.76 1.59 4.36
CA GLY A 21 7.51 0.86 4.38
C GLY A 21 7.23 0.19 3.05
N GLU A 22 6.30 -0.74 3.08
CA GLU A 22 5.89 -1.42 1.86
C GLU A 22 4.46 -1.95 1.99
N MET A 23 3.82 -2.12 0.86
CA MET A 23 2.53 -2.76 0.76
C MET A 23 2.60 -3.76 -0.39
N THR A 24 2.32 -5.03 -0.10
CA THR A 24 2.29 -6.06 -1.14
C THR A 24 0.85 -6.29 -1.59
N PHE A 25 0.68 -6.60 -2.84
CA PHE A 25 -0.64 -6.87 -3.41
C PHE A 25 -0.54 -7.93 -4.50
N MET A 26 -1.71 -8.48 -4.85
CA MET A 26 -1.85 -9.43 -5.96
C MET A 26 -2.96 -8.90 -6.86
N THR A 27 -2.79 -9.06 -8.16
CA THR A 27 -3.85 -8.74 -9.13
C THR A 27 -4.50 -10.04 -9.56
N MET A 28 -5.81 -10.13 -9.38
CA MET A 28 -6.59 -11.32 -9.72
C MET A 28 -7.81 -10.89 -10.52
N GLY A 29 -7.78 -11.16 -11.84
CA GLY A 29 -8.87 -10.72 -12.71
C GLY A 29 -9.01 -9.20 -12.68
N ASN A 30 -10.19 -8.71 -12.27
CA ASN A 30 -10.46 -7.29 -12.16
C ASN A 30 -10.25 -6.77 -10.74
N ASN A 31 -9.56 -7.53 -9.90
CA ASN A 31 -9.35 -7.17 -8.49
C ASN A 31 -7.87 -6.98 -8.19
N ILE A 32 -7.60 -6.02 -7.31
CA ILE A 32 -6.29 -5.89 -6.68
C ILE A 32 -6.50 -6.19 -5.21
N VAL A 33 -5.71 -7.13 -4.67
CA VAL A 33 -5.87 -7.61 -3.29
C VAL A 33 -4.63 -7.25 -2.50
N ILE A 34 -4.80 -6.43 -1.47
CA ILE A 34 -3.71 -6.04 -0.58
C ILE A 34 -3.49 -7.16 0.42
N THR A 35 -2.32 -7.78 0.39
CA THR A 35 -2.00 -8.94 1.24
C THR A 35 -1.17 -8.58 2.45
N HIS A 36 -0.43 -7.48 2.40
CA HIS A 36 0.42 -7.07 3.52
C HIS A 36 0.71 -5.57 3.45
N THR A 37 0.77 -4.93 4.62
CA THR A 37 1.17 -3.54 4.75
C THR A 37 2.08 -3.44 5.97
N GLY A 38 3.25 -2.84 5.81
CA GLY A 38 4.20 -2.70 6.91
C GLY A 38 4.96 -1.39 6.83
N VAL A 39 5.29 -0.85 8.01
CA VAL A 39 6.09 0.38 8.15
C VAL A 39 7.14 0.10 9.23
N ALA A 40 8.36 0.58 9.01
CA ALA A 40 9.44 0.43 9.98
C ALA A 40 9.03 0.97 11.34
N ILE A 41 9.47 0.29 12.40
CA ILE A 41 9.09 0.62 13.78
C ILE A 41 9.31 2.09 14.11
N GLU A 42 10.44 2.68 13.68
CA GLU A 42 10.77 4.06 13.97
C GLU A 42 9.77 5.05 13.38
N TYR A 43 8.99 4.62 12.39
CA TYR A 43 8.06 5.49 11.67
C TYR A 43 6.60 5.18 11.96
N ARG A 44 6.32 4.24 12.86
CA ARG A 44 4.95 3.90 13.21
C ARG A 44 4.29 5.01 14.02
N GLY A 45 2.97 5.09 13.90
CA GLY A 45 2.21 6.10 14.62
C GLY A 45 2.17 7.45 13.95
N GLN A 46 2.70 7.57 12.73
CA GLN A 46 2.71 8.82 11.98
C GLN A 46 1.72 8.82 10.81
N GLY A 47 0.88 7.80 10.72
CA GLY A 47 -0.09 7.71 9.63
C GLY A 47 0.51 7.35 8.28
N LEU A 48 1.74 6.87 8.24
CA LEU A 48 2.45 6.61 6.98
C LEU A 48 1.88 5.44 6.20
N ALA A 49 1.31 4.45 6.89
CA ALA A 49 0.68 3.34 6.21
C ALA A 49 -0.50 3.79 5.35
N GLN A 50 -1.12 4.93 5.71
CA GLN A 50 -2.20 5.49 4.91
C GLN A 50 -1.70 5.98 3.55
N LEU A 51 -0.44 6.42 3.47
CA LEU A 51 0.14 6.82 2.20
C LEU A 51 0.22 5.63 1.25
N LEU A 52 0.58 4.47 1.78
CA LEU A 52 0.62 3.24 1.00
C LEU A 52 -0.78 2.86 0.53
N LEU A 53 -1.78 2.95 1.41
CA LEU A 53 -3.16 2.66 1.04
C LEU A 53 -3.67 3.60 -0.03
N LYS A 54 -3.36 4.89 0.09
CA LYS A 54 -3.76 5.86 -0.93
C LYS A 54 -3.16 5.51 -2.29
N ALA A 55 -1.90 5.11 -2.30
CA ALA A 55 -1.24 4.70 -3.54
C ALA A 55 -1.93 3.49 -4.15
N GLY A 56 -2.35 2.53 -3.33
CA GLY A 56 -3.11 1.36 -3.79
C GLY A 56 -4.46 1.73 -4.36
N ILE A 57 -5.17 2.65 -3.69
CA ILE A 57 -6.47 3.14 -4.15
C ILE A 57 -6.32 3.86 -5.49
N GLU A 58 -5.29 4.69 -5.64
CA GLU A 58 -5.04 5.39 -6.89
C GLU A 58 -4.73 4.41 -8.02
N LYS A 59 -3.93 3.38 -7.72
CA LYS A 59 -3.64 2.34 -8.71
C LYS A 59 -4.92 1.63 -9.15
N ALA A 60 -5.76 1.25 -8.21
CA ALA A 60 -7.01 0.55 -8.53
C ALA A 60 -7.92 1.43 -9.38
N ARG A 61 -8.03 2.71 -9.05
CA ARG A 61 -8.84 3.66 -9.81
C ARG A 61 -8.29 3.85 -11.22
N LYS A 62 -6.98 4.02 -11.33
CA LYS A 62 -6.32 4.28 -12.60
C LYS A 62 -6.45 3.09 -13.56
N GLU A 63 -6.40 1.88 -13.02
CA GLU A 63 -6.46 0.67 -13.82
C GLU A 63 -7.84 0.04 -13.84
N ASP A 64 -8.83 0.72 -13.26
CA ASP A 64 -10.22 0.25 -13.20
C ASP A 64 -10.35 -1.12 -12.55
N LEU A 65 -9.65 -1.30 -11.43
CA LEU A 65 -9.67 -2.53 -10.64
C LEU A 65 -10.46 -2.32 -9.36
N LYS A 66 -11.06 -3.41 -8.87
CA LYS A 66 -11.72 -3.41 -7.57
C LYS A 66 -10.67 -3.65 -6.50
N LEU A 67 -10.74 -2.89 -5.41
CA LEU A 67 -9.77 -2.99 -4.33
C LEU A 67 -10.32 -3.88 -3.21
N GLN A 68 -9.53 -4.87 -2.83
CA GLN A 68 -9.84 -5.76 -1.72
C GLN A 68 -8.62 -5.87 -0.82
N ALA A 69 -8.81 -6.36 0.41
CA ALA A 69 -7.71 -6.50 1.35
C ALA A 69 -7.89 -7.74 2.21
N THR A 70 -6.84 -8.55 2.30
CA THR A 70 -6.76 -9.66 3.26
C THR A 70 -5.91 -9.25 4.46
N CYS A 71 -5.11 -8.20 4.33
CA CYS A 71 -4.33 -7.64 5.42
C CYS A 71 -5.26 -6.99 6.44
N PRO A 72 -5.19 -7.36 7.74
CA PRO A 72 -6.10 -6.78 8.75
C PRO A 72 -6.03 -5.26 8.83
N TYR A 73 -4.87 -4.67 8.63
CA TYR A 73 -4.73 -3.22 8.66
C TYR A 73 -5.52 -2.56 7.53
N ALA A 74 -5.30 -3.04 6.31
CA ALA A 74 -5.97 -2.47 5.15
C ALA A 74 -7.48 -2.74 5.17
N ALA A 75 -7.90 -3.91 5.65
CA ALA A 75 -9.30 -4.29 5.69
C ALA A 75 -10.16 -3.31 6.51
N LYS A 76 -9.57 -2.66 7.50
CA LYS A 76 -10.30 -1.68 8.32
C LYS A 76 -10.82 -0.50 7.50
N TYR A 77 -10.16 -0.18 6.41
CA TYR A 77 -10.54 0.97 5.59
C TYR A 77 -11.64 0.66 4.58
N PHE A 78 -12.01 -0.61 4.46
CA PHE A 78 -12.98 -1.04 3.45
C PHE A 78 -14.25 -1.64 4.07
N ARG A 79 -14.46 -1.39 5.33
CA ARG A 79 -15.68 -1.81 6.03
C ARG A 79 -16.84 -0.88 5.74
#